data_3650846b500387f193c765c0a4a6c2f0
#
_entry.id   3650846b500387f193c765c0a4a6c2f0
#
_cell.length_a   1.000
_cell.length_b   1.000
_cell.length_c   1.000
_cell.angle_alpha   90.00
_cell.angle_beta   90.00
_cell.angle_gamma   90.00
#
_symmetry.space_group_name_H-M   'P 1'
#
loop_
_entity.id
_entity.type
_entity.pdbx_description
1 polymer ?
#
loop_
_entity_poly.entity_id
_entity_poly.type
_entity_poly.pdbx_seq_one_letter_code
_entity_poly.pdbx_strand_id
1 'polypeptide(L)'
;MNNKVLFYILYGVLTAFFYFMDGWRAFAVILTILGGLLLATEPYRIRNKQLSNKFRNSVETLKEYDKDFKADGSFTNYNKKISFNESKGILKFYERNGQNEIIEFSYPFSQIIESSISLDNETVSKASRGEQISGAAIGGVLAGGVGAIIGGLSSGSKQVTMVKSITMKITVDDFKNPVHYIDFLPGHDSPGYNPVGYKKDSDIIKTALKKAEYWQGVMDLAIRKANQVAH
;
A
#
# COMPACT_ATOMS: atom_id res chain seq x y z
N MET A 1 32.39 7.97 -23.35
CA MET A 1 32.69 8.48 -22.00
C MET A 1 31.37 8.89 -21.35
N ASN A 2 31.08 8.44 -20.12
CA ASN A 2 29.79 8.70 -19.48
C ASN A 2 29.69 10.22 -19.21
N ASN A 3 28.57 10.86 -19.64
CA ASN A 3 28.36 12.31 -19.50
C ASN A 3 28.58 12.83 -18.07
N LYS A 4 28.37 11.98 -17.06
CA LYS A 4 28.63 12.30 -15.65
C LYS A 4 30.13 12.41 -15.34
N VAL A 5 30.94 11.50 -15.87
CA VAL A 5 32.41 11.53 -15.66
C VAL A 5 32.98 12.79 -16.30
N LEU A 6 32.53 13.15 -17.49
CA LEU A 6 32.94 14.39 -18.16
C LEU A 6 32.55 15.62 -17.33
N PHE A 7 31.33 15.63 -16.78
CA PHE A 7 30.87 16.73 -15.89
C PHE A 7 31.77 16.90 -14.66
N TYR A 8 32.13 15.81 -13.97
CA TYR A 8 33.00 15.90 -12.78
C TYR A 8 34.41 16.29 -13.11
N ILE A 9 34.97 15.89 -14.27
CA ILE A 9 36.28 16.33 -14.73
C ILE A 9 36.26 17.85 -15.00
N LEU A 10 35.27 18.34 -15.75
CA LEU A 10 35.13 19.77 -16.04
C LEU A 10 34.91 20.59 -14.76
N TYR A 11 34.15 20.07 -13.83
CA TYR A 11 33.93 20.70 -12.53
C TYR A 11 35.22 20.81 -11.71
N GLY A 12 36.04 19.74 -11.68
CA GLY A 12 37.35 19.73 -11.02
C GLY A 12 38.33 20.73 -11.65
N VAL A 13 38.37 20.81 -12.97
CA VAL A 13 39.19 21.80 -13.70
C VAL A 13 38.76 23.21 -13.39
N LEU A 14 37.45 23.48 -13.35
CA LEU A 14 36.92 24.79 -13.03
C LEU A 14 37.24 25.24 -11.60
N THR A 15 37.10 24.33 -10.63
CA THR A 15 37.47 24.65 -9.23
C THR A 15 38.93 24.91 -9.07
N ALA A 16 39.83 24.14 -9.75
CA ALA A 16 41.28 24.37 -9.75
C ALA A 16 41.63 25.71 -10.39
N PHE A 17 41.01 26.07 -11.49
CA PHE A 17 41.19 27.35 -12.15
C PHE A 17 40.92 28.53 -11.20
N PHE A 18 39.77 28.54 -10.55
CA PHE A 18 39.43 29.62 -9.59
C PHE A 18 40.30 29.61 -8.35
N TYR A 19 40.86 28.46 -7.92
CA TYR A 19 41.76 28.40 -6.79
C TYR A 19 43.09 29.11 -7.07
N PHE A 20 43.58 29.07 -8.30
CA PHE A 20 44.83 29.73 -8.72
C PHE A 20 44.65 31.20 -9.10
N MET A 21 43.46 31.71 -9.29
CA MET A 21 43.17 33.12 -9.52
C MET A 21 43.17 33.91 -8.21
N ASP A 22 44.04 34.94 -8.12
CA ASP A 22 44.10 35.81 -6.96
C ASP A 22 42.74 36.50 -6.74
N GLY A 23 42.27 36.48 -5.50
CA GLY A 23 40.96 37.04 -5.12
C GLY A 23 39.76 36.12 -5.25
N TRP A 24 39.85 34.96 -5.95
CA TRP A 24 38.75 34.06 -6.20
C TRP A 24 38.78 32.77 -5.38
N ARG A 25 39.72 32.64 -4.43
CA ARG A 25 39.90 31.44 -3.59
C ARG A 25 38.66 31.06 -2.79
N ALA A 26 37.93 32.07 -2.27
CA ALA A 26 36.67 31.83 -1.55
C ALA A 26 35.61 31.18 -2.44
N PHE A 27 35.56 31.60 -3.70
CA PHE A 27 34.60 31.01 -4.69
C PHE A 27 34.97 29.56 -5.03
N ALA A 28 36.28 29.24 -5.16
CA ALA A 28 36.76 27.87 -5.35
C ALA A 28 36.40 26.95 -4.18
N VAL A 29 36.50 27.43 -2.94
CA VAL A 29 36.09 26.68 -1.73
C VAL A 29 34.61 26.40 -1.73
N ILE A 30 33.78 27.40 -2.06
CA ILE A 30 32.31 27.22 -2.15
C ILE A 30 31.96 26.18 -3.22
N LEU A 31 32.57 26.24 -4.40
CA LEU A 31 32.39 25.23 -5.45
C LEU A 31 32.79 23.83 -4.97
N THR A 32 33.94 23.69 -4.29
CA THR A 32 34.38 22.40 -3.78
C THR A 32 33.39 21.79 -2.79
N ILE A 33 32.85 22.60 -1.88
CA ILE A 33 31.83 22.17 -0.91
C ILE A 33 30.54 21.75 -1.64
N LEU A 34 30.08 22.52 -2.61
CA LEU A 34 28.88 22.18 -3.40
C LEU A 34 29.06 20.88 -4.19
N GLY A 35 30.22 20.69 -4.80
CA GLY A 35 30.56 19.44 -5.51
C GLY A 35 30.63 18.23 -4.59
N GLY A 36 31.23 18.39 -3.43
CA GLY A 36 31.24 17.36 -2.39
C GLY A 36 29.84 16.97 -1.92
N LEU A 37 28.97 17.95 -1.72
CA LEU A 37 27.57 17.73 -1.35
C LEU A 37 26.80 16.96 -2.45
N LEU A 38 27.00 17.32 -3.71
CA LEU A 38 26.39 16.60 -4.84
C LEU A 38 26.86 15.15 -4.93
N LEU A 39 28.17 14.91 -4.74
CA LEU A 39 28.73 13.56 -4.73
C LEU A 39 28.20 12.73 -3.55
N ALA A 40 28.03 13.32 -2.38
CA ALA A 40 27.50 12.65 -1.19
C ALA A 40 26.02 12.23 -1.36
N THR A 41 25.25 12.93 -2.18
CA THR A 41 23.82 12.60 -2.42
C THR A 41 23.62 11.54 -3.51
N GLU A 42 24.61 11.32 -4.39
CA GLU A 42 24.48 10.34 -5.50
C GLU A 42 24.20 8.90 -5.02
N PRO A 43 24.92 8.33 -4.02
CA PRO A 43 24.64 6.96 -3.57
C PRO A 43 23.23 6.82 -2.99
N TYR A 44 22.73 7.85 -2.30
CA TYR A 44 21.36 7.89 -1.79
C TYR A 44 20.31 7.89 -2.93
N ARG A 45 20.52 8.72 -3.97
CA ARG A 45 19.64 8.78 -5.15
C ARG A 45 19.63 7.47 -5.91
N ILE A 46 20.79 6.83 -6.09
CA ILE A 46 20.89 5.52 -6.79
C ILE A 46 20.16 4.45 -5.98
N ARG A 47 20.37 4.38 -4.67
CA ARG A 47 19.69 3.43 -3.79
C ARG A 47 18.17 3.61 -3.82
N ASN A 48 17.69 4.83 -3.72
CA ASN A 48 16.24 5.10 -3.77
C ASN A 48 15.63 4.71 -5.14
N LYS A 49 16.34 4.96 -6.24
CA LYS A 49 15.90 4.55 -7.57
C LYS A 49 15.85 3.03 -7.72
N GLN A 50 16.84 2.33 -7.17
CA GLN A 50 16.87 0.85 -7.18
C GLN A 50 15.73 0.27 -6.34
N LEU A 51 15.49 0.81 -5.14
CA LEU A 51 14.37 0.40 -4.28
C LEU A 51 13.02 0.65 -4.96
N SER A 52 12.84 1.82 -5.56
CA SER A 52 11.63 2.17 -6.30
C SER A 52 11.40 1.24 -7.51
N ASN A 53 12.46 0.90 -8.25
CA ASN A 53 12.37 -0.04 -9.38
C ASN A 53 12.06 -1.46 -8.90
N LYS A 54 12.72 -1.93 -7.83
CA LYS A 54 12.44 -3.24 -7.22
C LYS A 54 10.98 -3.32 -6.75
N PHE A 55 10.49 -2.28 -6.09
CA PHE A 55 9.10 -2.18 -5.67
C PHE A 55 8.15 -2.28 -6.88
N ARG A 56 8.36 -1.44 -7.89
CA ARG A 56 7.51 -1.41 -9.10
C ARG A 56 7.46 -2.76 -9.78
N ASN A 57 8.61 -3.40 -9.98
CA ASN A 57 8.69 -4.72 -10.62
C ASN A 57 7.98 -5.79 -9.77
N SER A 58 8.11 -5.72 -8.45
CA SER A 58 7.42 -6.64 -7.54
C SER A 58 5.90 -6.51 -7.62
N VAL A 59 5.39 -5.28 -7.62
CA VAL A 59 3.97 -5.01 -7.77
C VAL A 59 3.47 -5.46 -9.15
N GLU A 60 4.22 -5.17 -10.21
CA GLU A 60 3.83 -5.55 -11.58
C GLU A 60 3.80 -7.06 -11.77
N THR A 61 4.80 -7.79 -11.27
CA THR A 61 4.81 -9.26 -11.29
C THR A 61 3.59 -9.83 -10.59
N LEU A 62 3.20 -9.27 -9.45
CA LEU A 62 2.02 -9.71 -8.71
C LEU A 62 0.71 -9.36 -9.44
N LYS A 63 0.62 -8.19 -10.06
CA LYS A 63 -0.55 -7.80 -10.87
C LYS A 63 -0.77 -8.76 -12.04
N GLU A 64 0.32 -9.14 -12.70
CA GLU A 64 0.28 -10.02 -13.86
C GLU A 64 0.14 -11.50 -13.52
N TYR A 65 0.35 -11.85 -12.25
CA TYR A 65 0.24 -13.23 -11.80
C TYR A 65 -1.20 -13.75 -11.94
N ASP A 66 -1.33 -14.99 -12.42
CA ASP A 66 -2.61 -15.71 -12.60
C ASP A 66 -3.62 -14.95 -13.51
N LYS A 67 -3.17 -14.52 -14.68
CA LYS A 67 -4.04 -13.88 -15.69
C LYS A 67 -5.17 -14.78 -16.15
N ASP A 68 -4.96 -16.11 -16.13
CA ASP A 68 -5.94 -17.11 -16.56
C ASP A 68 -7.14 -17.24 -15.61
N PHE A 69 -7.02 -16.72 -14.39
CA PHE A 69 -8.13 -16.66 -13.45
C PHE A 69 -9.26 -15.76 -13.93
N LYS A 70 -8.98 -14.78 -14.82
CA LYS A 70 -9.96 -13.81 -15.34
C LYS A 70 -10.76 -13.14 -14.21
N ALA A 71 -10.05 -12.48 -13.32
CA ALA A 71 -10.64 -11.80 -12.19
C ALA A 71 -11.57 -10.66 -12.64
N ASP A 72 -12.76 -10.56 -12.04
CA ASP A 72 -13.68 -9.43 -12.22
C ASP A 72 -13.19 -8.18 -11.46
N GLY A 73 -12.42 -8.38 -10.40
CA GLY A 73 -11.73 -7.32 -9.67
C GLY A 73 -10.47 -7.81 -8.99
N SER A 74 -9.48 -6.93 -8.92
CA SER A 74 -8.22 -7.21 -8.20
C SER A 74 -7.65 -5.95 -7.55
N PHE A 75 -6.96 -6.14 -6.44
CA PHE A 75 -6.17 -5.12 -5.77
C PHE A 75 -4.79 -5.69 -5.44
N THR A 76 -3.76 -4.92 -5.72
CA THR A 76 -2.38 -5.31 -5.46
C THR A 76 -1.69 -4.20 -4.69
N ASN A 77 -1.03 -4.57 -3.60
CA ASN A 77 -0.04 -3.75 -2.92
C ASN A 77 1.36 -4.36 -3.09
N TYR A 78 2.35 -4.01 -2.25
CA TYR A 78 3.75 -4.42 -2.43
C TYR A 78 3.95 -5.94 -2.55
N ASN A 79 3.42 -6.72 -1.63
CA ASN A 79 3.65 -8.17 -1.52
C ASN A 79 2.37 -9.00 -1.45
N LYS A 80 1.21 -8.37 -1.64
CA LYS A 80 -0.08 -9.05 -1.59
C LYS A 80 -0.97 -8.62 -2.74
N LYS A 81 -1.75 -9.57 -3.26
CA LYS A 81 -2.83 -9.34 -4.20
C LYS A 81 -4.06 -10.07 -3.72
N ILE A 82 -5.20 -9.45 -3.85
CA ILE A 82 -6.51 -10.06 -3.69
C ILE A 82 -7.25 -9.96 -5.02
N SER A 83 -7.95 -11.00 -5.42
CA SER A 83 -8.73 -11.05 -6.66
C SER A 83 -9.99 -11.86 -6.45
N PHE A 84 -11.07 -11.52 -7.13
CA PHE A 84 -12.28 -12.35 -7.13
C PHE A 84 -12.78 -12.60 -8.54
N ASN A 85 -13.50 -13.71 -8.71
CA ASN A 85 -14.29 -14.02 -9.86
C ASN A 85 -15.71 -14.35 -9.40
N GLU A 86 -16.65 -13.50 -9.77
CA GLU A 86 -18.05 -13.58 -9.33
C GLU A 86 -18.76 -14.80 -9.88
N SER A 87 -18.55 -15.10 -11.17
CA SER A 87 -19.22 -16.22 -11.85
C SER A 87 -18.74 -17.58 -11.30
N LYS A 88 -17.46 -17.66 -10.91
CA LYS A 88 -16.91 -18.87 -10.29
C LYS A 88 -17.18 -18.93 -8.78
N GLY A 89 -17.58 -17.83 -8.15
CA GLY A 89 -17.73 -17.72 -6.70
C GLY A 89 -16.43 -17.90 -5.93
N ILE A 90 -15.30 -17.46 -6.49
CA ILE A 90 -13.96 -17.70 -5.94
C ILE A 90 -13.28 -16.39 -5.58
N LEU A 91 -12.67 -16.37 -4.41
CA LEU A 91 -11.72 -15.37 -3.92
C LEU A 91 -10.32 -15.95 -3.89
N LYS A 92 -9.33 -15.22 -4.40
CA LYS A 92 -7.93 -15.62 -4.36
C LYS A 92 -7.08 -14.57 -3.66
N PHE A 93 -6.14 -15.06 -2.85
CA PHE A 93 -5.06 -14.26 -2.27
C PHE A 93 -3.74 -14.73 -2.82
N TYR A 94 -2.84 -13.78 -3.03
CA TYR A 94 -1.47 -14.04 -3.46
C TYR A 94 -0.57 -13.26 -2.50
N GLU A 95 0.31 -13.99 -1.84
CA GLU A 95 1.25 -13.42 -0.88
C GLU A 95 2.68 -13.76 -1.30
N ARG A 96 3.56 -12.77 -1.22
CA ARG A 96 4.98 -12.97 -1.48
C ARG A 96 5.68 -13.33 -0.17
N ASN A 97 6.33 -14.50 -0.14
CA ASN A 97 7.10 -14.94 1.02
C ASN A 97 8.48 -14.25 1.09
N GLY A 98 9.23 -14.51 2.17
CA GLY A 98 10.57 -13.95 2.38
C GLY A 98 11.61 -14.39 1.32
N GLN A 99 11.34 -15.47 0.57
CA GLN A 99 12.16 -15.99 -0.54
C GLN A 99 11.76 -15.39 -1.89
N ASN A 100 10.84 -14.43 -1.90
CA ASN A 100 10.29 -13.76 -3.08
C ASN A 100 9.41 -14.65 -3.97
N GLU A 101 8.94 -15.79 -3.47
CA GLU A 101 8.00 -16.67 -4.15
C GLU A 101 6.56 -16.20 -3.90
N ILE A 102 5.68 -16.39 -4.87
CA ILE A 102 4.26 -16.08 -4.74
C ILE A 102 3.52 -17.33 -4.30
N ILE A 103 2.88 -17.26 -3.14
CA ILE A 103 1.99 -18.29 -2.62
C ILE A 103 0.56 -17.90 -2.95
N GLU A 104 -0.18 -18.81 -3.54
CA GLU A 104 -1.59 -18.63 -3.89
C GLU A 104 -2.49 -19.37 -2.89
N PHE A 105 -3.54 -18.67 -2.47
CA PHE A 105 -4.65 -19.22 -1.69
C PHE A 105 -5.94 -19.01 -2.47
N SER A 106 -6.78 -20.03 -2.59
CA SER A 106 -8.01 -19.98 -3.36
C SER A 106 -9.17 -20.50 -2.51
N TYR A 107 -10.19 -19.68 -2.31
CA TYR A 107 -11.34 -19.99 -1.47
C TYR A 107 -12.65 -19.75 -2.22
N PRO A 108 -13.59 -20.68 -2.23
CA PRO A 108 -14.96 -20.40 -2.61
C PRO A 108 -15.56 -19.37 -1.64
N PHE A 109 -16.51 -18.55 -2.11
CA PHE A 109 -17.18 -17.58 -1.25
C PHE A 109 -17.82 -18.21 -0.01
N SER A 110 -18.20 -19.50 -0.10
CA SER A 110 -18.72 -20.28 1.02
C SER A 110 -17.73 -20.50 2.16
N GLN A 111 -16.44 -20.32 1.96
CA GLN A 111 -15.44 -20.40 3.02
C GLN A 111 -15.10 -19.05 3.66
N ILE A 112 -15.62 -17.94 3.16
CA ILE A 112 -15.40 -16.63 3.78
C ILE A 112 -16.32 -16.52 5.00
N ILE A 113 -15.74 -16.39 6.19
CA ILE A 113 -16.47 -16.29 7.45
C ILE A 113 -16.76 -14.84 7.80
N GLU A 114 -15.74 -13.99 7.71
CA GLU A 114 -15.79 -12.62 8.20
C GLU A 114 -14.81 -11.74 7.45
N SER A 115 -15.14 -10.47 7.29
CA SER A 115 -14.19 -9.43 6.92
C SER A 115 -14.36 -8.19 7.79
N SER A 116 -13.27 -7.52 8.09
CA SER A 116 -13.29 -6.27 8.85
C SER A 116 -12.22 -5.30 8.38
N ILE A 117 -12.51 -3.99 8.43
CA ILE A 117 -11.55 -2.93 8.20
C ILE A 117 -11.14 -2.36 9.56
N SER A 118 -9.85 -2.18 9.74
CA SER A 118 -9.27 -1.50 10.89
C SER A 118 -8.43 -0.30 10.46
N LEU A 119 -8.48 0.77 11.26
CA LEU A 119 -7.62 1.92 11.21
C LEU A 119 -6.77 1.93 12.47
N ASP A 120 -5.46 1.92 12.33
CA ASP A 120 -4.51 1.90 13.45
C ASP A 120 -4.87 0.83 14.51
N ASN A 121 -5.30 -0.37 14.06
CA ASN A 121 -5.78 -1.52 14.84
C ASN A 121 -7.18 -1.37 15.49
N GLU A 122 -7.87 -0.26 15.31
CA GLU A 122 -9.27 -0.13 15.74
C GLU A 122 -10.20 -0.57 14.60
N THR A 123 -11.08 -1.55 14.86
CA THR A 123 -12.04 -2.02 13.86
C THR A 123 -13.13 -0.99 13.64
N VAL A 124 -13.26 -0.52 12.39
CA VAL A 124 -14.23 0.51 12.01
C VAL A 124 -15.38 -0.03 11.15
N SER A 125 -15.22 -1.22 10.58
CA SER A 125 -16.24 -1.89 9.80
C SER A 125 -16.09 -3.40 9.88
N LYS A 126 -17.21 -4.14 9.84
CA LYS A 126 -17.24 -5.60 9.92
C LYS A 126 -18.40 -6.17 9.09
N ALA A 127 -18.17 -7.29 8.40
CA ALA A 127 -19.19 -8.15 7.81
C ALA A 127 -18.92 -9.60 8.23
N SER A 128 -19.94 -10.33 8.69
CA SER A 128 -19.79 -11.67 9.25
C SER A 128 -20.92 -12.58 8.80
N ARG A 129 -20.61 -13.88 8.59
CA ARG A 129 -21.58 -14.92 8.35
C ARG A 129 -22.28 -15.26 9.65
N GLY A 130 -23.59 -15.25 9.67
CA GLY A 130 -24.40 -15.58 10.86
C GLY A 130 -24.87 -14.38 11.69
N GLU A 131 -24.33 -13.21 11.52
CA GLU A 131 -25.00 -12.00 12.00
C GLU A 131 -26.14 -11.69 11.02
N GLN A 132 -27.39 -11.86 11.49
CA GLN A 132 -28.53 -11.23 10.81
C GLN A 132 -28.15 -9.75 10.67
N ILE A 133 -28.02 -9.31 9.41
CA ILE A 133 -27.64 -7.94 9.10
C ILE A 133 -28.72 -7.02 9.66
N SER A 134 -28.62 -6.71 10.96
CA SER A 134 -29.30 -5.56 11.48
C SER A 134 -28.65 -4.38 10.78
N GLY A 135 -29.37 -3.70 9.90
CA GLY A 135 -28.90 -2.69 8.95
C GLY A 135 -28.06 -1.54 9.54
N ALA A 136 -27.76 -1.58 10.84
CA ALA A 136 -26.94 -0.63 11.56
C ALA A 136 -25.43 -0.88 11.45
N ALA A 137 -24.97 -2.14 11.33
CA ALA A 137 -23.52 -2.43 11.25
C ALA A 137 -22.95 -2.21 9.83
N ILE A 138 -23.78 -2.38 8.79
CA ILE A 138 -23.41 -2.14 7.40
C ILE A 138 -23.70 -0.69 6.99
N GLY A 139 -24.73 -0.08 7.61
CA GLY A 139 -25.14 1.29 7.33
C GLY A 139 -24.11 2.36 7.68
N GLY A 140 -23.20 2.10 8.62
CA GLY A 140 -22.16 3.06 9.01
C GLY A 140 -21.14 3.29 7.89
N VAL A 141 -20.71 2.25 7.20
CA VAL A 141 -19.69 2.35 6.13
C VAL A 141 -20.33 2.54 4.76
N LEU A 142 -21.38 1.78 4.44
CA LEU A 142 -22.03 1.87 3.13
C LEU A 142 -23.00 3.06 2.98
N ALA A 143 -23.62 3.52 4.08
CA ALA A 143 -24.52 4.67 4.05
C ALA A 143 -23.84 6.00 4.37
N GLY A 144 -22.67 5.97 5.02
CA GLY A 144 -21.92 7.18 5.41
C GLY A 144 -20.70 7.48 4.55
N GLY A 145 -20.26 6.53 3.73
CA GLY A 145 -19.06 6.66 2.90
C GLY A 145 -17.79 6.98 3.70
N VAL A 146 -16.74 7.40 3.00
CA VAL A 146 -15.45 7.85 3.60
C VAL A 146 -15.66 8.87 4.74
N GLY A 147 -16.72 9.68 4.66
CA GLY A 147 -17.11 10.65 5.67
C GLY A 147 -17.49 10.05 7.01
N ALA A 148 -18.15 8.88 7.04
CA ALA A 148 -18.57 8.24 8.29
C ALA A 148 -17.38 7.58 9.01
N ILE A 149 -16.45 6.97 8.27
CA ILE A 149 -15.22 6.43 8.85
C ILE A 149 -14.37 7.58 9.42
N ILE A 150 -14.21 8.65 8.66
CA ILE A 150 -13.46 9.84 9.10
C ILE A 150 -14.20 10.55 10.24
N GLY A 151 -15.53 10.63 10.21
CA GLY A 151 -16.36 11.24 11.26
C GLY A 151 -16.41 10.40 12.54
N GLY A 152 -16.52 9.07 12.41
CA GLY A 152 -16.51 8.14 13.56
C GLY A 152 -15.22 8.18 14.37
N LEU A 153 -14.08 8.40 13.72
CA LEU A 153 -12.79 8.63 14.40
C LEU A 153 -12.74 9.95 15.19
N SER A 154 -13.70 10.86 14.95
CA SER A 154 -13.78 12.14 15.67
C SER A 154 -14.72 12.10 16.86
N SER A 155 -15.54 11.07 17.02
CA SER A 155 -16.52 10.94 18.11
C SER A 155 -15.94 10.29 19.38
N GLY A 156 -14.73 9.70 19.30
CA GLY A 156 -13.98 9.25 20.47
C GLY A 156 -13.11 10.36 21.07
N SER A 157 -12.83 10.29 22.34
CA SER A 157 -12.12 11.30 23.14
C SER A 157 -10.65 11.60 22.72
N LYS A 158 -10.16 11.02 21.62
CA LYS A 158 -8.85 11.32 21.04
C LYS A 158 -9.01 11.79 19.60
N GLN A 159 -8.62 13.03 19.35
CA GLN A 159 -8.56 13.61 18.01
C GLN A 159 -7.44 12.94 17.22
N VAL A 160 -7.78 11.91 16.42
CA VAL A 160 -6.82 11.25 15.51
C VAL A 160 -6.48 12.22 14.39
N THR A 161 -5.28 12.75 14.40
CA THR A 161 -4.78 13.67 13.35
C THR A 161 -3.98 12.94 12.26
N MET A 162 -3.40 11.78 12.60
CA MET A 162 -2.55 10.98 11.73
C MET A 162 -3.04 9.54 11.71
N VAL A 163 -3.06 8.91 10.52
CA VAL A 163 -3.41 7.50 10.31
C VAL A 163 -2.18 6.76 9.80
N LYS A 164 -1.80 5.67 10.44
CA LYS A 164 -0.61 4.87 10.10
C LYS A 164 -0.94 3.63 9.27
N SER A 165 -2.12 3.03 9.50
CA SER A 165 -2.55 1.81 8.82
C SER A 165 -4.03 1.83 8.48
N ILE A 166 -4.37 1.27 7.33
CA ILE A 166 -5.73 0.92 6.92
C ILE A 166 -5.64 -0.51 6.40
N THR A 167 -6.17 -1.45 7.17
CA THR A 167 -6.00 -2.88 6.92
C THR A 167 -7.35 -3.58 6.88
N MET A 168 -7.57 -4.42 5.88
CA MET A 168 -8.66 -5.39 5.85
C MET A 168 -8.16 -6.73 6.37
N LYS A 169 -8.85 -7.27 7.35
CA LYS A 169 -8.71 -8.65 7.83
C LYS A 169 -9.83 -9.48 7.23
N ILE A 170 -9.50 -10.63 6.66
CA ILE A 170 -10.47 -11.58 6.11
C ILE A 170 -10.23 -12.92 6.79
N THR A 171 -11.27 -13.46 7.42
CA THR A 171 -11.26 -14.76 8.08
C THR A 171 -11.93 -15.77 7.15
N VAL A 172 -11.26 -16.90 6.93
CA VAL A 172 -11.73 -17.99 6.07
C VAL A 172 -11.78 -19.31 6.84
N ASP A 173 -12.59 -20.25 6.37
CA ASP A 173 -12.70 -21.60 6.90
C ASP A 173 -11.53 -22.49 6.39
N ASP A 174 -10.33 -22.18 6.89
CA ASP A 174 -9.10 -22.92 6.62
C ASP A 174 -8.26 -22.96 7.91
N PHE A 175 -8.15 -24.15 8.52
CA PHE A 175 -7.38 -24.31 9.75
C PHE A 175 -5.89 -23.99 9.62
N LYS A 176 -5.31 -24.09 8.41
CA LYS A 176 -3.89 -23.80 8.20
C LYS A 176 -3.62 -22.32 8.01
N ASN A 177 -4.53 -21.61 7.29
CA ASN A 177 -4.37 -20.22 6.95
C ASN A 177 -5.69 -19.45 7.18
N PRO A 178 -6.16 -19.38 8.45
CA PRO A 178 -7.50 -18.89 8.74
C PRO A 178 -7.68 -17.39 8.55
N VAL A 179 -6.59 -16.62 8.39
CA VAL A 179 -6.66 -15.15 8.35
C VAL A 179 -5.74 -14.60 7.28
N HIS A 180 -6.28 -13.72 6.43
CA HIS A 180 -5.55 -12.93 5.44
C HIS A 180 -5.67 -11.43 5.75
N TYR A 181 -4.58 -10.69 5.53
CA TYR A 181 -4.54 -9.24 5.74
C TYR A 181 -4.17 -8.53 4.45
N ILE A 182 -4.92 -7.48 4.11
CA ILE A 182 -4.66 -6.60 2.97
C ILE A 182 -4.51 -5.17 3.48
N ASP A 183 -3.35 -4.58 3.24
CA ASP A 183 -3.06 -3.20 3.63
C ASP A 183 -3.31 -2.24 2.46
N PHE A 184 -4.02 -1.16 2.71
CA PHE A 184 -4.35 -0.14 1.69
C PHE A 184 -3.41 1.06 1.73
N LEU A 185 -2.60 1.20 2.77
CA LEU A 185 -1.52 2.19 2.84
C LEU A 185 -0.15 1.57 2.53
N PRO A 186 0.84 2.39 2.13
CA PRO A 186 2.21 1.91 1.92
C PRO A 186 2.78 1.28 3.20
N GLY A 187 3.22 0.03 3.11
CA GLY A 187 3.91 -0.66 4.19
C GLY A 187 5.38 -0.26 4.32
N HIS A 188 6.06 -0.76 5.36
CA HIS A 188 7.44 -0.40 5.74
C HIS A 188 8.45 -0.46 4.58
N ASP A 189 8.32 -1.44 3.70
CA ASP A 189 9.26 -1.64 2.58
C ASP A 189 8.78 -0.97 1.27
N SER A 190 7.71 -0.16 1.34
CA SER A 190 7.12 0.49 0.18
C SER A 190 7.64 1.91 -0.01
N PRO A 191 7.84 2.37 -1.26
CA PRO A 191 7.99 3.80 -1.53
C PRO A 191 6.76 4.56 -1.02
N GLY A 192 7.03 5.67 -0.35
CA GLY A 192 5.96 6.48 0.25
C GLY A 192 5.58 6.07 1.67
N TYR A 193 6.19 5.02 2.25
CA TYR A 193 5.99 4.69 3.66
C TYR A 193 6.33 5.88 4.56
N ASN A 194 5.44 6.17 5.49
CA ASN A 194 5.62 7.22 6.49
C ASN A 194 5.43 6.64 7.90
N PRO A 195 6.49 6.50 8.71
CA PRO A 195 6.40 5.92 10.05
C PRO A 195 5.58 6.77 11.03
N VAL A 196 5.45 8.06 10.78
CA VAL A 196 4.61 8.97 11.59
C VAL A 196 3.13 8.83 11.21
N GLY A 197 2.83 8.32 10.02
CA GLY A 197 1.50 8.24 9.43
C GLY A 197 1.20 9.39 8.46
N TYR A 198 -0.02 9.43 7.98
CA TYR A 198 -0.53 10.40 7.01
C TYR A 198 -1.62 11.24 7.65
N LYS A 199 -1.70 12.51 7.28
CA LYS A 199 -2.80 13.36 7.75
C LYS A 199 -4.15 12.75 7.35
N LYS A 200 -5.08 12.71 8.28
CA LYS A 200 -6.42 12.12 8.13
C LYS A 200 -7.17 12.62 6.88
N ASP A 201 -7.02 13.88 6.54
CA ASP A 201 -7.67 14.56 5.43
C ASP A 201 -6.88 14.51 4.11
N SER A 202 -5.71 13.86 4.09
CA SER A 202 -4.86 13.74 2.91
C SER A 202 -5.47 12.86 1.81
N ASP A 203 -5.10 13.12 0.56
CA ASP A 203 -5.61 12.36 -0.59
C ASP A 203 -5.21 10.88 -0.55
N ILE A 204 -4.05 10.55 0.04
CA ILE A 204 -3.62 9.17 0.22
C ILE A 204 -4.59 8.42 1.14
N ILE A 205 -5.01 9.04 2.25
CA ILE A 205 -5.99 8.44 3.18
C ILE A 205 -7.36 8.30 2.51
N LYS A 206 -7.86 9.34 1.86
CA LYS A 206 -9.13 9.29 1.13
C LYS A 206 -9.15 8.18 0.09
N THR A 207 -8.06 8.05 -0.68
CA THR A 207 -7.92 7.02 -1.72
C THR A 207 -7.87 5.62 -1.11
N ALA A 208 -7.12 5.43 -0.03
CA ALA A 208 -7.01 4.16 0.66
C ALA A 208 -8.34 3.72 1.28
N LEU A 209 -9.05 4.64 1.93
CA LEU A 209 -10.39 4.38 2.48
C LEU A 209 -11.39 3.99 1.41
N LYS A 210 -11.42 4.70 0.28
CA LYS A 210 -12.31 4.36 -0.85
C LYS A 210 -12.05 2.95 -1.38
N LYS A 211 -10.78 2.53 -1.44
CA LYS A 211 -10.42 1.16 -1.83
C LYS A 211 -10.86 0.14 -0.77
N ALA A 212 -10.63 0.45 0.51
CA ALA A 212 -11.05 -0.41 1.60
C ALA A 212 -12.56 -0.61 1.64
N GLU A 213 -13.35 0.46 1.47
CA GLU A 213 -14.81 0.42 1.38
C GLU A 213 -15.29 -0.45 0.20
N TYR A 214 -14.68 -0.27 -0.97
CA TYR A 214 -15.00 -1.09 -2.14
C TYR A 214 -14.80 -2.58 -1.85
N TRP A 215 -13.65 -2.95 -1.28
CA TRP A 215 -13.35 -4.34 -0.96
C TRP A 215 -14.20 -4.89 0.18
N GLN A 216 -14.57 -4.06 1.15
CA GLN A 216 -15.52 -4.45 2.19
C GLN A 216 -16.90 -4.77 1.58
N GLY A 217 -17.37 -3.98 0.63
CA GLY A 217 -18.57 -4.24 -0.12
C GLY A 217 -18.52 -5.55 -0.93
N VAL A 218 -17.36 -5.82 -1.56
CA VAL A 218 -17.14 -7.11 -2.27
C VAL A 218 -17.22 -8.29 -1.31
N MET A 219 -16.59 -8.19 -0.12
CA MET A 219 -16.65 -9.27 0.88
C MET A 219 -18.07 -9.48 1.40
N ASP A 220 -18.80 -8.42 1.68
CA ASP A 220 -20.18 -8.49 2.11
C ASP A 220 -21.09 -9.18 1.06
N LEU A 221 -20.92 -8.83 -0.20
CA LEU A 221 -21.63 -9.49 -1.31
C LEU A 221 -21.26 -10.97 -1.43
N ALA A 222 -19.97 -11.32 -1.31
CA ALA A 222 -19.51 -12.69 -1.39
C ALA A 222 -20.09 -13.55 -0.25
N ILE A 223 -20.10 -13.04 0.99
CA ILE A 223 -20.70 -13.70 2.15
C ILE A 223 -22.22 -13.90 1.94
N ARG A 224 -22.94 -12.88 1.46
CA ARG A 224 -24.39 -12.97 1.20
C ARG A 224 -24.72 -13.98 0.12
N LYS A 225 -24.00 -13.96 -1.01
CA LYS A 225 -24.21 -14.94 -2.10
C LYS A 225 -23.98 -16.37 -1.62
N ALA A 226 -22.96 -16.59 -0.82
CA ALA A 226 -22.69 -17.90 -0.24
C ALA A 226 -23.83 -18.40 0.65
N ASN A 227 -24.47 -17.52 1.42
CA ASN A 227 -25.59 -17.90 2.29
C ASN A 227 -26.87 -18.20 1.48
N GLN A 228 -27.07 -17.56 0.31
CA GLN A 228 -28.23 -17.83 -0.58
C GLN A 228 -28.14 -19.18 -1.28
N VAL A 229 -26.95 -19.70 -1.54
CA VAL A 229 -26.75 -21.02 -2.19
C VAL A 229 -26.87 -22.17 -1.18
N ALA A 230 -26.77 -21.89 0.12
CA ALA A 230 -26.83 -22.89 1.18
C ALA A 230 -28.27 -23.21 1.65
N HIS A 231 -29.27 -22.50 1.10
CA HIS A 231 -30.71 -22.72 1.29
C HIS A 231 -31.36 -23.22 0.00
#